data_678e0831fa7781821c8126074805e0ff
#
_entry.id   678e0831fa7781821c8126074805e0ff
#
_cell.length_a   1.000
_cell.length_b   1.000
_cell.length_c   1.000
_cell.angle_alpha   90.00
_cell.angle_beta   90.00
_cell.angle_gamma   90.00
#
_symmetry.space_group_name_H-M   'P 1'
#
loop_
_entity.id
_entity.type
_entity.pdbx_description
1 polymer ?
#
loop_
_entity_poly.entity_id
_entity_poly.type
_entity_poly.pdbx_seq_one_letter_code
_entity_poly.pdbx_strand_id
1 'polypeptide(L)'
;MYDLVVRGGRVIDPESGHDAVADVAIRAGTIEAIDRQLGAAKEEIDAKGLVVAPGFIDLHAHGQSIPADRMQAFDGVTTALELEIGVLPVARWYDEQAEAGRVLNYGASTGWAFARIATMTSQQTESSVEGMGRAMRDKRWVEEAATPAETAEIVERVRVGLEQGGIGIGFPNAYAPGAGVKELSELCSLAAEVGAPTYTHIAYMSNVDPKSSIDAYTRLIGLAGSTGAHMHICHFNSTSLLDVDRAAELVRTAQRQGLKVTVEAYPYGTGSTVVGATFFADPAFPERFGTGYDAIELVAERHRFGSRDELLAAQADDPSALVLIHFLDVAMNEGHRSLLDTSVMFPGGAIASDAIPWTLADGTTYRGTAWPLPDDAVSHPRSSGTFTKYLREWVRERQTCSLIDGLAKCTLIPARILEPSTPAMLKKGRLGPGADADIVVFDYEALTDRADFHAMNRASEGVRHLLVGGERVIEHGGLVLDARPGRPVRRSYR
;
A
#
# COMPACT_ATOMS: atom_id res chain seq x y z
N MET A 1 26.86 -12.03 24.56
CA MET A 1 26.37 -13.05 23.60
C MET A 1 25.09 -12.53 22.99
N TYR A 2 25.00 -12.47 21.69
CA TYR A 2 23.84 -12.02 20.93
C TYR A 2 22.73 -13.08 20.94
N ASP A 3 21.49 -12.70 20.67
CA ASP A 3 20.41 -13.68 20.52
C ASP A 3 20.52 -14.35 19.15
N LEU A 4 20.71 -13.57 18.08
CA LEU A 4 20.87 -14.04 16.71
C LEU A 4 21.95 -13.23 16.00
N VAL A 5 22.73 -13.86 15.13
CA VAL A 5 23.63 -13.17 14.21
C VAL A 5 23.40 -13.67 12.78
N VAL A 6 23.16 -12.75 11.85
CA VAL A 6 23.18 -13.02 10.40
C VAL A 6 24.61 -12.87 9.92
N ARG A 7 25.20 -13.96 9.39
CA ARG A 7 26.63 -14.08 9.09
C ARG A 7 26.97 -13.89 7.63
N GLY A 8 27.94 -13.02 7.35
CA GLY A 8 28.69 -12.97 6.09
C GLY A 8 27.87 -12.62 4.86
N GLY A 9 26.71 -12.00 4.99
CA GLY A 9 25.89 -11.49 3.89
C GLY A 9 26.38 -10.16 3.37
N ARG A 10 26.00 -9.80 2.12
CA ARG A 10 26.12 -8.44 1.60
C ARG A 10 25.09 -7.56 2.27
N VAL A 11 25.47 -6.86 3.31
CA VAL A 11 24.61 -5.95 4.07
C VAL A 11 24.45 -4.65 3.30
N ILE A 12 23.22 -4.28 2.97
CA ILE A 12 22.89 -3.03 2.25
C ILE A 12 21.92 -2.22 3.10
N ASP A 13 22.35 -1.04 3.53
CA ASP A 13 21.53 -0.09 4.27
C ASP A 13 21.43 1.24 3.53
N PRO A 14 20.26 1.58 2.99
CA PRO A 14 20.07 2.84 2.26
C PRO A 14 20.26 4.10 3.11
N GLU A 15 20.08 4.04 4.43
CA GLU A 15 20.21 5.22 5.29
C GLU A 15 21.67 5.64 5.47
N SER A 16 22.54 4.69 5.77
CA SER A 16 23.98 4.96 5.96
C SER A 16 24.78 4.90 4.67
N GLY A 17 24.19 4.38 3.59
CA GLY A 17 24.90 4.09 2.36
C GLY A 17 25.83 2.86 2.46
N HIS A 18 25.66 2.02 3.49
CA HIS A 18 26.46 0.81 3.66
C HIS A 18 26.13 -0.23 2.59
N ASP A 19 27.15 -0.77 1.92
CA ASP A 19 27.04 -1.86 0.95
C ASP A 19 28.34 -2.67 1.00
N ALA A 20 28.39 -3.63 1.91
CA ALA A 20 29.57 -4.48 2.10
C ALA A 20 29.22 -5.80 2.77
N VAL A 21 30.12 -6.80 2.67
CA VAL A 21 30.00 -8.05 3.42
C VAL A 21 30.23 -7.80 4.90
N ALA A 22 29.24 -8.13 5.73
CA ALA A 22 29.28 -7.97 7.17
C ALA A 22 28.36 -8.97 7.88
N ASP A 23 28.49 -9.02 9.20
CA ASP A 23 27.56 -9.71 10.12
C ASP A 23 26.59 -8.68 10.71
N VAL A 24 25.35 -9.10 11.00
CA VAL A 24 24.35 -8.29 11.68
C VAL A 24 23.95 -8.99 12.99
N ALA A 25 24.23 -8.36 14.14
CA ALA A 25 23.87 -8.89 15.45
C ALA A 25 22.56 -8.34 15.97
N ILE A 26 21.73 -9.22 16.51
CA ILE A 26 20.39 -8.93 17.02
C ILE A 26 20.35 -9.31 18.51
N ARG A 27 19.75 -8.42 19.32
CA ARG A 27 19.42 -8.66 20.72
C ARG A 27 18.06 -8.07 21.06
N ALA A 28 17.21 -8.87 21.69
CA ALA A 28 15.86 -8.46 22.11
C ALA A 28 15.05 -7.77 20.99
N GLY A 29 15.12 -8.30 19.77
CA GLY A 29 14.37 -7.81 18.61
C GLY A 29 14.92 -6.53 17.98
N THR A 30 16.13 -6.10 18.39
CA THR A 30 16.77 -4.86 17.92
C THR A 30 18.15 -5.18 17.35
N ILE A 31 18.57 -4.47 16.31
CA ILE A 31 19.93 -4.54 15.78
C ILE A 31 20.88 -3.90 16.78
N GLU A 32 21.87 -4.65 17.27
CA GLU A 32 22.85 -4.17 18.22
C GLU A 32 24.15 -3.70 17.56
N ALA A 33 24.60 -4.41 16.53
CA ALA A 33 25.83 -4.09 15.84
C ALA A 33 25.85 -4.63 14.40
N ILE A 34 26.60 -3.96 13.53
CA ILE A 34 26.98 -4.42 12.20
C ILE A 34 28.49 -4.30 12.09
N ASP A 35 29.19 -5.41 11.83
CA ASP A 35 30.63 -5.43 11.65
C ASP A 35 31.06 -6.62 10.79
N ARG A 36 32.30 -6.61 10.28
CA ARG A 36 32.84 -7.69 9.46
C ARG A 36 32.93 -9.03 10.18
N GLN A 37 33.10 -9.00 11.50
CA GLN A 37 33.17 -10.18 12.33
C GLN A 37 32.63 -9.87 13.74
N LEU A 38 31.49 -10.49 14.06
CA LEU A 38 30.86 -10.34 15.34
C LEU A 38 31.10 -11.57 16.24
N GLY A 39 30.98 -11.35 17.57
CA GLY A 39 31.14 -12.41 18.59
C GLY A 39 30.07 -13.49 18.52
N ALA A 40 30.10 -14.42 19.49
CA ALA A 40 29.19 -15.54 19.56
C ALA A 40 27.72 -15.12 19.77
N ALA A 41 26.81 -15.87 19.16
CA ALA A 41 25.38 -15.77 19.33
C ALA A 41 24.79 -17.09 19.84
N LYS A 42 23.53 -17.04 20.31
CA LYS A 42 22.76 -18.26 20.63
C LYS A 42 22.37 -19.00 19.34
N GLU A 43 22.01 -18.21 18.30
CA GLU A 43 21.61 -18.70 17.00
C GLU A 43 22.31 -17.93 15.87
N GLU A 44 22.47 -18.55 14.74
CA GLU A 44 23.12 -17.94 13.57
C GLU A 44 22.34 -18.25 12.28
N ILE A 45 22.36 -17.32 11.36
CA ILE A 45 21.87 -17.48 9.97
C ILE A 45 23.07 -17.32 9.05
N ASP A 46 23.42 -18.30 8.24
CA ASP A 46 24.42 -18.17 7.19
C ASP A 46 23.83 -17.44 5.97
N ALA A 47 24.29 -16.22 5.75
CA ALA A 47 23.85 -15.37 4.65
C ALA A 47 24.94 -15.19 3.57
N LYS A 48 25.96 -16.04 3.53
CA LYS A 48 27.01 -15.96 2.51
C LYS A 48 26.44 -16.04 1.10
N GLY A 49 26.80 -15.08 0.25
CA GLY A 49 26.30 -14.96 -1.11
C GLY A 49 24.89 -14.37 -1.23
N LEU A 50 24.25 -14.05 -0.10
CA LEU A 50 22.92 -13.43 -0.04
C LEU A 50 23.02 -11.93 0.27
N VAL A 51 21.99 -11.18 -0.10
CA VAL A 51 21.77 -9.80 0.31
C VAL A 51 21.02 -9.77 1.64
N VAL A 52 21.48 -8.92 2.55
CA VAL A 52 20.83 -8.63 3.83
C VAL A 52 20.40 -7.16 3.79
N ALA A 53 19.11 -6.90 3.80
CA ALA A 53 18.54 -5.56 3.69
C ALA A 53 17.48 -5.32 4.78
N PRO A 54 17.08 -4.04 5.03
CA PRO A 54 15.91 -3.77 5.84
C PRO A 54 14.68 -4.46 5.24
N GLY A 55 13.79 -4.98 6.07
CA GLY A 55 12.51 -5.50 5.61
C GLY A 55 11.67 -4.43 4.92
N PHE A 56 10.95 -4.81 3.87
CA PHE A 56 10.17 -3.87 3.07
C PHE A 56 8.96 -3.35 3.84
N ILE A 57 8.58 -2.11 3.54
CA ILE A 57 7.45 -1.41 4.16
C ILE A 57 6.43 -1.14 3.06
N ASP A 58 5.26 -1.75 3.18
CA ASP A 58 4.14 -1.53 2.30
C ASP A 58 3.19 -0.48 2.91
N LEU A 59 3.08 0.68 2.29
CA LEU A 59 2.21 1.77 2.73
C LEU A 59 0.73 1.52 2.35
N HIS A 60 0.47 0.54 1.48
CA HIS A 60 -0.82 0.40 0.84
C HIS A 60 -1.20 -1.08 0.71
N ALA A 61 -1.79 -1.62 1.76
CA ALA A 61 -2.20 -3.02 1.81
C ALA A 61 -3.60 -3.17 2.40
N HIS A 62 -4.59 -3.47 1.56
CA HIS A 62 -5.98 -3.69 1.98
C HIS A 62 -6.25 -5.10 2.49
N GLY A 63 -5.35 -6.03 2.26
CA GLY A 63 -5.50 -7.43 2.65
C GLY A 63 -5.03 -7.73 4.08
N GLN A 64 -5.52 -7.00 5.07
CA GLN A 64 -5.10 -7.10 6.48
C GLN A 64 -5.52 -8.42 7.14
N SER A 65 -4.95 -9.54 6.68
CA SER A 65 -5.26 -10.90 7.15
C SER A 65 -3.99 -11.76 7.22
N ILE A 66 -4.05 -12.86 7.99
CA ILE A 66 -2.92 -13.80 8.11
C ILE A 66 -2.45 -14.35 6.75
N PRO A 67 -3.32 -14.82 5.84
CA PRO A 67 -2.87 -15.30 4.55
C PRO A 67 -2.27 -14.19 3.67
N ALA A 68 -2.79 -12.95 3.73
CA ALA A 68 -2.21 -11.81 3.03
C ALA A 68 -0.80 -11.48 3.57
N ASP A 69 -0.62 -11.43 4.89
CA ASP A 69 0.68 -11.25 5.51
C ASP A 69 1.70 -12.31 5.07
N ARG A 70 1.28 -13.58 5.01
CA ARG A 70 2.14 -14.68 4.57
C ARG A 70 2.60 -14.52 3.12
N MET A 71 1.69 -14.12 2.24
CA MET A 71 2.03 -13.84 0.85
C MET A 71 3.02 -12.68 0.74
N GLN A 72 2.75 -11.59 1.44
CA GLN A 72 3.64 -10.42 1.47
C GLN A 72 4.99 -10.72 2.14
N ALA A 73 5.05 -11.66 3.11
CA ALA A 73 6.31 -12.10 3.69
C ALA A 73 7.25 -12.70 2.64
N PHE A 74 6.74 -13.49 1.69
CA PHE A 74 7.53 -14.00 0.56
C PHE A 74 7.94 -12.91 -0.43
N ASP A 75 7.25 -11.78 -0.43
CA ASP A 75 7.62 -10.59 -1.21
C ASP A 75 8.62 -9.65 -0.46
N GLY A 76 9.08 -10.08 0.73
CA GLY A 76 10.07 -9.37 1.55
C GLY A 76 9.51 -8.33 2.51
N VAL A 77 8.20 -8.22 2.61
CA VAL A 77 7.53 -7.24 3.48
C VAL A 77 7.61 -7.66 4.94
N THR A 78 7.96 -6.72 5.82
CA THR A 78 7.94 -6.88 7.29
C THR A 78 6.93 -5.97 7.97
N THR A 79 6.45 -4.95 7.25
CA THR A 79 5.46 -3.98 7.76
C THR A 79 4.44 -3.69 6.65
N ALA A 80 3.17 -4.01 6.89
CA ALA A 80 2.05 -3.80 5.97
C ALA A 80 1.01 -2.85 6.60
N LEU A 81 0.68 -1.76 5.91
CA LEU A 81 -0.13 -0.68 6.45
C LEU A 81 -1.38 -0.45 5.58
N GLU A 82 -2.53 -0.25 6.25
CA GLU A 82 -3.79 0.13 5.62
C GLU A 82 -3.98 1.64 5.68
N LEU A 83 -3.47 2.36 4.69
CA LEU A 83 -3.43 3.83 4.78
C LEU A 83 -4.45 4.55 3.91
N GLU A 84 -4.80 4.04 2.72
CA GLU A 84 -5.69 4.74 1.79
C GLU A 84 -7.14 4.77 2.25
N ILE A 85 -7.76 3.60 2.47
CA ILE A 85 -9.15 3.57 2.97
C ILE A 85 -9.21 3.75 4.47
N GLY A 86 -8.17 3.30 5.19
CA GLY A 86 -8.09 3.37 6.63
C GLY A 86 -9.16 2.56 7.35
N VAL A 87 -9.29 2.79 8.65
CA VAL A 87 -10.24 2.07 9.51
C VAL A 87 -10.97 3.00 10.48
N LEU A 88 -12.17 2.58 10.95
CA LEU A 88 -12.92 3.29 11.98
C LEU A 88 -13.91 2.32 12.66
N PRO A 89 -13.95 2.20 14.01
CA PRO A 89 -13.09 2.87 15.01
C PRO A 89 -11.66 2.31 15.04
N VAL A 90 -10.67 3.17 15.11
CA VAL A 90 -9.25 2.80 15.03
C VAL A 90 -8.81 1.92 16.20
N ALA A 91 -9.19 2.27 17.45
CA ALA A 91 -8.80 1.49 18.63
C ALA A 91 -9.28 0.04 18.53
N ARG A 92 -10.56 -0.14 18.17
CA ARG A 92 -11.16 -1.47 18.03
C ARG A 92 -10.42 -2.33 16.99
N TRP A 93 -10.09 -1.74 15.84
CA TRP A 93 -9.34 -2.44 14.80
C TRP A 93 -7.98 -2.94 15.32
N TYR A 94 -7.23 -2.08 16.05
CA TYR A 94 -5.94 -2.50 16.62
C TYR A 94 -6.11 -3.61 17.66
N ASP A 95 -7.15 -3.57 18.48
CA ASP A 95 -7.42 -4.61 19.48
C ASP A 95 -7.75 -5.95 18.79
N GLU A 96 -8.58 -5.94 17.74
CA GLU A 96 -8.91 -7.12 16.93
C GLU A 96 -7.66 -7.71 16.25
N GLN A 97 -6.76 -6.85 15.69
CA GLN A 97 -5.51 -7.32 15.08
C GLN A 97 -4.55 -7.92 16.14
N ALA A 98 -4.48 -7.33 17.31
CA ALA A 98 -3.64 -7.83 18.41
C ALA A 98 -4.16 -9.18 18.93
N GLU A 99 -5.48 -9.36 19.05
CA GLU A 99 -6.10 -10.62 19.46
C GLU A 99 -5.88 -11.74 18.43
N ALA A 100 -6.03 -11.43 17.15
CA ALA A 100 -5.81 -12.39 16.06
C ALA A 100 -4.32 -12.80 15.94
N GLY A 101 -3.42 -11.90 16.31
CA GLY A 101 -1.99 -12.01 16.06
C GLY A 101 -1.66 -11.84 14.57
N ARG A 102 -0.62 -11.07 14.27
CA ARG A 102 -0.20 -10.76 12.90
C ARG A 102 1.17 -11.32 12.59
N VAL A 103 1.38 -11.73 11.35
CA VAL A 103 2.68 -12.21 10.87
C VAL A 103 3.66 -11.04 10.66
N LEU A 104 3.15 -9.94 10.10
CA LEU A 104 3.88 -8.71 9.81
C LEU A 104 3.51 -7.60 10.80
N ASN A 105 4.37 -6.61 10.96
CA ASN A 105 3.99 -5.38 11.63
C ASN A 105 2.84 -4.72 10.87
N TYR A 106 1.89 -4.13 11.59
CA TYR A 106 0.64 -3.66 11.05
C TYR A 106 0.25 -2.28 11.60
N GLY A 107 -0.50 -1.54 10.82
CA GLY A 107 -1.03 -0.24 11.22
C GLY A 107 -2.05 0.29 10.23
N ALA A 108 -2.82 1.27 10.63
CA ALA A 108 -3.86 1.86 9.79
C ALA A 108 -3.99 3.37 9.98
N SER A 109 -4.42 4.05 8.92
CA SER A 109 -4.92 5.42 8.99
C SER A 109 -6.35 5.47 9.52
N THR A 110 -6.84 6.66 9.83
CA THR A 110 -8.27 6.88 10.11
C THR A 110 -9.03 7.01 8.80
N GLY A 111 -10.02 6.14 8.59
CA GLY A 111 -10.80 6.09 7.35
C GLY A 111 -11.87 7.19 7.29
N TRP A 112 -11.63 8.24 6.51
CA TRP A 112 -12.61 9.29 6.26
C TRP A 112 -13.91 8.77 5.65
N ALA A 113 -13.83 7.84 4.69
CA ALA A 113 -15.02 7.26 4.06
C ALA A 113 -15.95 6.62 5.09
N PHE A 114 -15.40 5.89 6.07
CA PHE A 114 -16.18 5.27 7.14
C PHE A 114 -16.78 6.30 8.10
N ALA A 115 -16.06 7.40 8.38
CA ALA A 115 -16.62 8.53 9.15
C ALA A 115 -17.81 9.15 8.40
N ARG A 116 -17.67 9.32 7.07
CA ARG A 116 -18.71 9.86 6.21
C ARG A 116 -19.94 8.93 6.12
N ILE A 117 -19.74 7.62 5.93
CA ILE A 117 -20.80 6.61 5.94
C ILE A 117 -21.55 6.66 7.28
N ALA A 118 -20.84 6.60 8.40
CA ALA A 118 -21.42 6.59 9.73
C ALA A 118 -22.21 7.88 10.07
N THR A 119 -21.84 9.02 9.50
CA THR A 119 -22.49 10.31 9.74
C THR A 119 -23.67 10.55 8.80
N MET A 120 -23.53 10.24 7.52
CA MET A 120 -24.53 10.57 6.50
C MET A 120 -25.57 9.48 6.27
N THR A 121 -25.33 8.28 6.78
CA THR A 121 -26.24 7.13 6.64
C THR A 121 -26.52 6.52 8.01
N SER A 122 -27.48 5.59 8.07
CA SER A 122 -27.72 4.79 9.28
C SER A 122 -26.96 3.45 9.29
N GLN A 123 -26.03 3.27 8.34
CA GLN A 123 -25.33 1.99 8.17
C GLN A 123 -24.17 1.85 9.17
N GLN A 124 -24.07 0.66 9.77
CA GLN A 124 -22.87 0.21 10.43
C GLN A 124 -22.08 -0.63 9.42
N THR A 125 -20.88 -0.17 9.06
CA THR A 125 -20.08 -0.77 8.00
C THR A 125 -18.76 -1.27 8.59
N GLU A 126 -18.36 -2.48 8.22
CA GLU A 126 -17.02 -3.01 8.49
C GLU A 126 -15.99 -2.16 7.75
N SER A 127 -14.89 -1.82 8.43
CA SER A 127 -13.77 -1.08 7.82
C SER A 127 -12.94 -2.01 6.95
N SER A 128 -13.41 -2.26 5.75
CA SER A 128 -12.79 -3.13 4.75
C SER A 128 -13.19 -2.67 3.33
N VAL A 129 -12.44 -3.13 2.31
CA VAL A 129 -12.78 -2.90 0.89
C VAL A 129 -14.20 -3.38 0.60
N GLU A 130 -14.54 -4.60 1.04
CA GLU A 130 -15.86 -5.20 0.87
C GLU A 130 -16.96 -4.39 1.58
N GLY A 131 -16.71 -3.96 2.83
CA GLY A 131 -17.64 -3.14 3.60
C GLY A 131 -17.92 -1.80 2.93
N MET A 132 -16.88 -1.11 2.45
CA MET A 132 -17.01 0.14 1.70
C MET A 132 -17.77 -0.09 0.39
N GLY A 133 -17.46 -1.16 -0.35
CA GLY A 133 -18.15 -1.52 -1.59
C GLY A 133 -19.65 -1.75 -1.37
N ARG A 134 -20.05 -2.53 -0.36
CA ARG A 134 -21.46 -2.73 0.00
C ARG A 134 -22.15 -1.41 0.36
N ALA A 135 -21.46 -0.51 1.07
CA ALA A 135 -22.02 0.78 1.46
C ALA A 135 -22.30 1.70 0.28
N MET A 136 -21.68 1.49 -0.91
CA MET A 136 -21.93 2.28 -2.12
C MET A 136 -23.37 2.17 -2.66
N ARG A 137 -24.17 1.22 -2.18
CA ARG A 137 -25.60 1.17 -2.46
C ARG A 137 -26.36 2.40 -1.94
N ASP A 138 -25.88 2.99 -0.85
CA ASP A 138 -26.44 4.24 -0.35
C ASP A 138 -25.74 5.44 -1.01
N LYS A 139 -26.42 6.04 -1.97
CA LYS A 139 -25.89 7.14 -2.76
C LYS A 139 -25.67 8.42 -1.97
N ARG A 140 -26.27 8.55 -0.78
CA ARG A 140 -26.18 9.76 0.01
C ARG A 140 -24.73 10.09 0.40
N TRP A 141 -24.00 9.13 0.96
CA TRP A 141 -22.58 9.37 1.33
C TRP A 141 -21.65 9.47 0.11
N VAL A 142 -22.06 8.84 -1.02
CA VAL A 142 -21.27 8.81 -2.25
C VAL A 142 -21.42 10.11 -3.05
N GLU A 143 -22.67 10.55 -3.31
CA GLU A 143 -23.00 11.56 -4.33
C GLU A 143 -23.44 12.90 -3.74
N GLU A 144 -23.84 12.97 -2.45
CA GLU A 144 -24.29 14.24 -1.85
C GLU A 144 -23.19 14.93 -1.07
N ALA A 145 -23.21 16.26 -1.06
CA ALA A 145 -22.36 17.05 -0.18
C ALA A 145 -22.85 16.96 1.27
N ALA A 146 -21.92 16.77 2.21
CA ALA A 146 -22.23 16.87 3.63
C ALA A 146 -22.66 18.30 3.99
N THR A 147 -23.67 18.42 4.84
CA THR A 147 -24.03 19.70 5.45
C THR A 147 -22.93 20.19 6.39
N PRO A 148 -22.90 21.48 6.77
CA PRO A 148 -21.90 21.96 7.74
C PRO A 148 -21.89 21.19 9.07
N ALA A 149 -23.05 20.74 9.56
CA ALA A 149 -23.15 19.95 10.77
C ALA A 149 -22.59 18.52 10.59
N GLU A 150 -22.90 17.88 9.46
CA GLU A 150 -22.32 16.58 9.11
C GLU A 150 -20.81 16.68 8.88
N THR A 151 -20.32 17.73 8.22
CA THR A 151 -18.88 17.97 8.07
C THR A 151 -18.19 18.05 9.42
N ALA A 152 -18.74 18.82 10.36
CA ALA A 152 -18.18 18.93 11.71
C ALA A 152 -18.15 17.59 12.44
N GLU A 153 -19.19 16.75 12.29
CA GLU A 153 -19.23 15.40 12.87
C GLU A 153 -18.23 14.44 12.20
N ILE A 154 -18.08 14.51 10.87
CA ILE A 154 -17.07 13.72 10.13
C ILE A 154 -15.67 14.08 10.62
N VAL A 155 -15.35 15.37 10.74
CA VAL A 155 -14.06 15.86 11.25
C VAL A 155 -13.81 15.37 12.66
N GLU A 156 -14.82 15.40 13.54
CA GLU A 156 -14.69 14.93 14.92
C GLU A 156 -14.46 13.42 14.99
N ARG A 157 -15.17 12.61 14.20
CA ARG A 157 -14.93 11.17 14.11
C ARG A 157 -13.51 10.84 13.65
N VAL A 158 -13.00 11.59 12.67
CA VAL A 158 -11.62 11.45 12.19
C VAL A 158 -10.62 11.89 13.27
N ARG A 159 -10.88 12.98 14.00
CA ARG A 159 -10.07 13.43 15.14
C ARG A 159 -9.93 12.33 16.19
N VAL A 160 -11.05 11.74 16.61
CA VAL A 160 -11.07 10.63 17.57
C VAL A 160 -10.24 9.44 17.06
N GLY A 161 -10.33 9.11 15.77
CA GLY A 161 -9.52 8.03 15.18
C GLY A 161 -8.02 8.32 15.21
N LEU A 162 -7.61 9.59 14.95
CA LEU A 162 -6.21 10.01 15.07
C LEU A 162 -5.73 9.94 16.53
N GLU A 163 -6.57 10.29 17.50
CA GLU A 163 -6.31 10.18 18.93
C GLU A 163 -6.15 8.71 19.38
N GLN A 164 -6.88 7.80 18.74
CA GLN A 164 -6.77 6.36 18.96
C GLN A 164 -5.53 5.73 18.32
N GLY A 165 -4.68 6.51 17.67
CA GLY A 165 -3.41 6.06 17.09
C GLY A 165 -3.42 5.84 15.58
N GLY A 166 -4.43 6.34 14.87
CA GLY A 166 -4.46 6.33 13.40
C GLY A 166 -3.26 7.08 12.81
N ILE A 167 -2.56 6.46 11.86
CA ILE A 167 -1.27 6.94 11.34
C ILE A 167 -1.43 8.22 10.49
N GLY A 168 -2.63 8.56 10.10
CA GLY A 168 -3.00 9.73 9.30
C GLY A 168 -4.45 9.60 8.87
N ILE A 169 -4.83 10.25 7.79
CA ILE A 169 -6.20 10.24 7.26
C ILE A 169 -6.23 9.60 5.89
N GLY A 170 -6.98 8.52 5.73
CA GLY A 170 -7.21 7.87 4.45
C GLY A 170 -8.33 8.57 3.67
N PHE A 171 -8.06 8.96 2.43
CA PHE A 171 -8.99 9.65 1.53
C PHE A 171 -9.24 8.89 0.23
N PRO A 172 -10.10 7.89 0.16
CA PRO A 172 -10.52 7.28 -1.09
C PRO A 172 -11.51 8.21 -1.84
N ASN A 173 -11.02 9.38 -2.30
CA ASN A 173 -11.84 10.50 -2.72
C ASN A 173 -12.64 10.23 -4.00
N ALA A 174 -12.10 9.46 -4.96
CA ALA A 174 -12.82 9.09 -6.18
C ALA A 174 -14.11 8.30 -5.92
N TYR A 175 -14.18 7.61 -4.78
CA TYR A 175 -15.33 6.79 -4.41
C TYR A 175 -16.48 7.59 -3.77
N ALA A 176 -16.22 8.85 -3.38
CA ALA A 176 -17.23 9.76 -2.88
C ALA A 176 -17.20 11.11 -3.62
N PRO A 177 -17.57 11.13 -4.92
CA PRO A 177 -17.51 12.33 -5.75
C PRO A 177 -18.40 13.49 -5.25
N GLY A 178 -19.37 13.22 -4.36
CA GLY A 178 -20.17 14.25 -3.69
C GLY A 178 -19.42 15.03 -2.62
N ALA A 179 -18.23 14.56 -2.19
CA ALA A 179 -17.45 15.27 -1.19
C ALA A 179 -16.86 16.57 -1.74
N GLY A 180 -17.23 17.68 -1.10
CA GLY A 180 -16.79 19.00 -1.50
C GLY A 180 -15.39 19.36 -1.00
N VAL A 181 -14.75 20.35 -1.66
CA VAL A 181 -13.44 20.84 -1.25
C VAL A 181 -13.47 21.46 0.17
N LYS A 182 -14.62 21.97 0.63
CA LYS A 182 -14.76 22.53 1.98
C LYS A 182 -14.55 21.45 3.05
N GLU A 183 -15.21 20.30 2.91
CA GLU A 183 -15.04 19.16 3.79
C GLU A 183 -13.58 18.68 3.81
N LEU A 184 -12.98 18.49 2.64
CA LEU A 184 -11.58 18.07 2.53
C LEU A 184 -10.61 19.09 3.12
N SER A 185 -10.89 20.40 2.97
CA SER A 185 -10.04 21.47 3.54
C SER A 185 -10.04 21.45 5.06
N GLU A 186 -11.18 21.18 5.71
CA GLU A 186 -11.25 21.04 7.18
C GLU A 186 -10.46 19.84 7.66
N LEU A 187 -10.57 18.72 6.97
CA LEU A 187 -9.81 17.48 7.29
C LEU A 187 -8.31 17.64 7.02
N CYS A 188 -7.91 18.33 5.94
CA CYS A 188 -6.50 18.66 5.68
C CYS A 188 -5.96 19.62 6.75
N SER A 189 -6.78 20.58 7.22
CA SER A 189 -6.40 21.49 8.32
C SER A 189 -6.20 20.72 9.62
N LEU A 190 -7.09 19.75 9.93
CA LEU A 190 -6.92 18.84 11.06
C LEU A 190 -5.64 18.02 10.93
N ALA A 191 -5.36 17.47 9.74
CA ALA A 191 -4.14 16.71 9.50
C ALA A 191 -2.88 17.54 9.73
N ALA A 192 -2.86 18.79 9.25
CA ALA A 192 -1.78 19.74 9.47
C ALA A 192 -1.61 20.14 10.94
N GLU A 193 -2.72 20.41 11.66
CA GLU A 193 -2.74 20.73 13.09
C GLU A 193 -2.04 19.65 13.92
N VAL A 194 -2.33 18.37 13.64
CA VAL A 194 -1.77 17.24 14.38
C VAL A 194 -0.48 16.69 13.77
N GLY A 195 0.00 17.27 12.66
CA GLY A 195 1.21 16.83 11.96
C GLY A 195 1.10 15.43 11.33
N ALA A 196 -0.10 15.00 10.98
CA ALA A 196 -0.36 13.72 10.32
C ALA A 196 -0.42 13.88 8.79
N PRO A 197 0.00 12.88 8.00
CA PRO A 197 -0.20 12.88 6.55
C PRO A 197 -1.65 12.50 6.19
N THR A 198 -2.03 12.82 4.94
CA THR A 198 -3.21 12.24 4.29
C THR A 198 -2.74 11.23 3.24
N TYR A 199 -3.51 10.18 3.00
CA TYR A 199 -3.25 9.16 1.98
C TYR A 199 -4.41 9.20 1.00
N THR A 200 -4.14 9.63 -0.23
CA THR A 200 -5.21 10.09 -1.10
C THR A 200 -5.25 9.31 -2.40
N HIS A 201 -6.35 8.56 -2.60
CA HIS A 201 -6.85 8.27 -3.93
C HIS A 201 -7.47 9.56 -4.48
N ILE A 202 -6.92 10.11 -5.55
CA ILE A 202 -7.34 11.43 -6.04
C ILE A 202 -8.80 11.45 -6.51
N ALA A 203 -9.39 12.64 -6.58
CA ALA A 203 -10.83 12.80 -6.81
C ALA A 203 -11.32 12.34 -8.19
N TYR A 204 -10.49 12.49 -9.21
CA TYR A 204 -10.86 12.21 -10.59
C TYR A 204 -9.77 11.39 -11.26
N MET A 205 -10.13 10.25 -11.83
CA MET A 205 -9.28 9.44 -12.69
C MET A 205 -9.79 9.61 -14.13
N SER A 206 -9.23 10.55 -14.87
CA SER A 206 -9.69 10.87 -16.20
C SER A 206 -8.61 11.59 -17.00
N ASN A 207 -8.46 11.23 -18.25
CA ASN A 207 -7.61 11.91 -19.24
C ASN A 207 -8.26 13.16 -19.84
N VAL A 208 -9.53 13.44 -19.53
CA VAL A 208 -10.35 14.49 -20.17
C VAL A 208 -10.80 15.53 -19.18
N ASP A 209 -10.52 16.80 -19.49
CA ASP A 209 -11.06 17.98 -18.77
C ASP A 209 -12.55 18.23 -19.12
N PRO A 210 -13.31 18.83 -18.23
CA PRO A 210 -13.02 19.07 -16.82
C PRO A 210 -13.12 17.78 -15.98
N LYS A 211 -12.61 17.84 -14.77
CA LYS A 211 -12.51 16.70 -13.84
C LYS A 211 -11.53 15.64 -14.36
N SER A 212 -10.41 16.08 -14.88
CA SER A 212 -9.27 15.22 -15.24
C SER A 212 -8.44 14.85 -14.00
N SER A 213 -7.54 13.90 -14.18
CA SER A 213 -6.50 13.60 -13.17
C SER A 213 -5.70 14.85 -12.83
N ILE A 214 -5.40 15.70 -13.81
CA ILE A 214 -4.67 16.97 -13.62
C ILE A 214 -5.46 17.96 -12.75
N ASP A 215 -6.78 18.09 -12.92
CA ASP A 215 -7.64 18.84 -12.02
C ASP A 215 -7.54 18.33 -10.58
N ALA A 216 -7.58 17.00 -10.40
CA ALA A 216 -7.47 16.37 -9.08
C ALA A 216 -6.12 16.63 -8.42
N TYR A 217 -5.02 16.53 -9.16
CA TYR A 217 -3.67 16.87 -8.66
C TYR A 217 -3.54 18.33 -8.29
N THR A 218 -4.08 19.23 -9.13
CA THR A 218 -4.08 20.69 -8.87
C THR A 218 -4.85 21.01 -7.60
N ARG A 219 -6.01 20.40 -7.40
CA ARG A 219 -6.82 20.53 -6.18
C ARG A 219 -6.06 20.03 -4.94
N LEU A 220 -5.42 18.88 -5.02
CA LEU A 220 -4.66 18.29 -3.92
C LEU A 220 -3.44 19.14 -3.54
N ILE A 221 -2.68 19.62 -4.53
CA ILE A 221 -1.55 20.54 -4.32
C ILE A 221 -2.04 21.87 -3.73
N GLY A 222 -3.19 22.39 -4.19
CA GLY A 222 -3.82 23.56 -3.62
C GLY A 222 -4.20 23.39 -2.14
N LEU A 223 -4.71 22.22 -1.76
CA LEU A 223 -4.99 21.88 -0.36
C LEU A 223 -3.70 21.79 0.46
N ALA A 224 -2.64 21.16 -0.05
CA ALA A 224 -1.33 21.13 0.61
C ALA A 224 -0.81 22.56 0.87
N GLY A 225 -0.91 23.45 -0.13
CA GLY A 225 -0.44 24.83 -0.04
C GLY A 225 -1.28 25.70 0.92
N SER A 226 -2.59 25.51 0.95
CA SER A 226 -3.50 26.33 1.77
C SER A 226 -3.61 25.90 3.22
N THR A 227 -3.38 24.61 3.52
CA THR A 227 -3.52 24.06 4.88
C THR A 227 -2.19 23.70 5.52
N GLY A 228 -1.12 23.50 4.74
CA GLY A 228 0.16 22.99 5.21
C GLY A 228 0.17 21.44 5.44
N ALA A 229 -0.88 20.74 5.06
CA ALA A 229 -0.96 19.28 5.19
C ALA A 229 0.09 18.57 4.35
N HIS A 230 0.58 17.43 4.85
CA HIS A 230 1.37 16.49 4.07
C HIS A 230 0.43 15.61 3.25
N MET A 231 0.43 15.79 1.93
CA MET A 231 -0.41 15.04 1.01
C MET A 231 0.38 13.89 0.41
N HIS A 232 0.05 12.65 0.77
CA HIS A 232 0.59 11.46 0.11
C HIS A 232 -0.40 10.98 -0.94
N ILE A 233 0.08 10.83 -2.17
CA ILE A 233 -0.71 10.39 -3.33
C ILE A 233 -0.52 8.89 -3.49
N CYS A 234 -1.61 8.14 -3.35
CA CYS A 234 -1.63 6.70 -3.52
C CYS A 234 -1.56 6.31 -5.01
N HIS A 235 -0.92 5.16 -5.30
CA HIS A 235 -0.84 4.51 -6.62
C HIS A 235 -0.80 5.49 -7.80
N PHE A 236 0.24 6.32 -7.82
CA PHE A 236 0.46 7.42 -8.77
C PHE A 236 0.27 7.02 -10.24
N ASN A 237 0.57 5.76 -10.59
CA ASN A 237 0.36 5.20 -11.93
C ASN A 237 -1.12 5.13 -12.33
N SER A 238 -1.98 4.45 -11.53
CA SER A 238 -3.38 4.20 -11.90
C SER A 238 -4.26 5.44 -11.81
N THR A 239 -3.97 6.36 -10.90
CA THR A 239 -4.74 7.60 -10.78
C THR A 239 -4.37 8.65 -11.82
N SER A 240 -3.16 8.61 -12.36
CA SER A 240 -2.72 9.51 -13.44
C SER A 240 -3.12 9.04 -14.83
N LEU A 241 -3.40 7.74 -15.02
CA LEU A 241 -3.71 7.13 -16.32
C LEU A 241 -2.66 7.51 -17.39
N LEU A 242 -3.06 8.19 -18.47
CA LEU A 242 -2.16 8.65 -19.53
C LEU A 242 -1.48 9.99 -19.23
N ASP A 243 -1.89 10.68 -18.17
CA ASP A 243 -1.33 11.98 -17.75
C ASP A 243 -0.16 11.86 -16.76
N VAL A 244 0.44 10.67 -16.57
CA VAL A 244 1.54 10.41 -15.61
C VAL A 244 2.65 11.45 -15.72
N ASP A 245 3.15 11.75 -16.91
CA ASP A 245 4.29 12.67 -17.11
C ASP A 245 3.94 14.09 -16.66
N ARG A 246 2.72 14.55 -16.96
CA ARG A 246 2.22 15.88 -16.56
C ARG A 246 1.98 15.96 -15.06
N ALA A 247 1.38 14.93 -14.48
CA ALA A 247 1.20 14.81 -13.03
C ALA A 247 2.55 14.80 -12.29
N ALA A 248 3.55 14.08 -12.83
CA ALA A 248 4.89 14.04 -12.28
C ALA A 248 5.55 15.43 -12.25
N GLU A 249 5.37 16.24 -13.31
CA GLU A 249 5.90 17.60 -13.32
C GLU A 249 5.19 18.50 -12.31
N LEU A 250 3.87 18.39 -12.16
CA LEU A 250 3.11 19.13 -11.14
C LEU A 250 3.59 18.79 -9.72
N VAL A 251 3.74 17.51 -9.41
CA VAL A 251 4.23 17.05 -8.08
C VAL A 251 5.66 17.55 -7.84
N ARG A 252 6.58 17.40 -8.80
CA ARG A 252 7.95 17.92 -8.66
C ARG A 252 7.98 19.43 -8.46
N THR A 253 7.09 20.13 -9.14
CA THR A 253 7.00 21.61 -8.98
C THR A 253 6.50 21.98 -7.60
N ALA A 254 5.46 21.32 -7.09
CA ALA A 254 5.00 21.50 -5.72
C ALA A 254 6.10 21.23 -4.68
N GLN A 255 6.85 20.15 -4.85
CA GLN A 255 7.98 19.78 -3.99
C GLN A 255 9.10 20.86 -4.03
N ARG A 256 9.44 21.38 -5.22
CA ARG A 256 10.43 22.49 -5.34
C ARG A 256 9.94 23.78 -4.66
N GLN A 257 8.65 23.99 -4.56
CA GLN A 257 8.06 25.10 -3.82
C GLN A 257 7.97 24.85 -2.30
N GLY A 258 8.46 23.70 -1.83
CA GLY A 258 8.48 23.35 -0.40
C GLY A 258 7.19 22.74 0.12
N LEU A 259 6.23 22.39 -0.75
CA LEU A 259 5.03 21.70 -0.34
C LEU A 259 5.33 20.23 -0.02
N LYS A 260 4.71 19.73 1.02
CA LYS A 260 4.85 18.33 1.45
C LYS A 260 3.91 17.44 0.63
N VAL A 261 4.36 17.06 -0.56
CA VAL A 261 3.65 16.13 -1.45
C VAL A 261 4.56 14.95 -1.72
N THR A 262 4.08 13.75 -1.45
CA THR A 262 4.80 12.47 -1.69
C THR A 262 3.92 11.53 -2.50
N VAL A 263 4.52 10.53 -3.13
CA VAL A 263 3.80 9.58 -3.98
C VAL A 263 4.27 8.15 -3.75
N GLU A 264 3.42 7.20 -4.10
CA GLU A 264 3.76 5.79 -4.24
C GLU A 264 3.24 5.23 -5.56
N ALA A 265 3.80 4.11 -6.02
CA ALA A 265 3.35 3.41 -7.21
C ALA A 265 3.61 1.90 -7.08
N TYR A 266 2.85 1.10 -7.82
CA TYR A 266 3.09 -0.33 -7.99
C TYR A 266 3.52 -0.67 -9.42
N PRO A 267 4.30 -1.76 -9.64
CA PRO A 267 4.91 -2.07 -10.93
C PRO A 267 3.98 -2.83 -11.88
N TYR A 268 2.73 -2.36 -12.04
CA TYR A 268 1.72 -2.98 -12.92
C TYR A 268 0.92 -1.91 -13.66
N GLY A 269 0.56 -2.20 -14.92
CA GLY A 269 -0.37 -1.41 -15.74
C GLY A 269 -1.85 -1.78 -15.53
N THR A 270 -2.12 -2.59 -14.51
CA THR A 270 -3.46 -3.06 -14.14
C THR A 270 -3.70 -2.71 -12.67
N GLY A 271 -4.84 -2.14 -12.38
CA GLY A 271 -5.33 -1.89 -11.03
C GLY A 271 -6.42 -2.88 -10.63
N SER A 272 -6.87 -2.79 -9.39
CA SER A 272 -8.05 -3.50 -8.90
C SER A 272 -8.83 -2.63 -7.93
N THR A 273 -10.15 -2.75 -7.98
CA THR A 273 -11.09 -2.05 -7.11
C THR A 273 -12.41 -2.81 -7.04
N VAL A 274 -13.44 -2.22 -6.40
CA VAL A 274 -14.80 -2.77 -6.39
C VAL A 274 -15.58 -2.32 -7.64
N VAL A 275 -16.40 -3.21 -8.21
CA VAL A 275 -17.24 -2.90 -9.38
C VAL A 275 -18.19 -1.75 -9.14
N GLY A 276 -18.62 -1.53 -7.88
CA GLY A 276 -19.52 -0.46 -7.45
C GLY A 276 -18.95 0.97 -7.55
N ALA A 277 -17.68 1.14 -7.89
CA ALA A 277 -17.07 2.45 -8.06
C ALA A 277 -17.83 3.28 -9.11
N THR A 278 -18.20 4.51 -8.73
CA THR A 278 -19.13 5.33 -9.53
C THR A 278 -18.57 5.78 -10.87
N PHE A 279 -17.25 5.89 -10.99
CA PHE A 279 -16.60 6.29 -12.24
C PHE A 279 -16.79 5.27 -13.37
N PHE A 280 -17.03 4.00 -13.07
CA PHE A 280 -17.36 2.99 -14.09
C PHE A 280 -18.74 3.20 -14.71
N ALA A 281 -19.69 3.78 -13.96
CA ALA A 281 -21.04 4.05 -14.43
C ALA A 281 -21.13 5.29 -15.35
N ASP A 282 -20.08 6.13 -15.42
CA ASP A 282 -20.07 7.29 -16.31
C ASP A 282 -20.16 6.85 -17.78
N PRO A 283 -21.14 7.33 -18.56
CA PRO A 283 -21.20 7.02 -19.99
C PRO A 283 -19.96 7.39 -20.79
N ALA A 284 -19.20 8.39 -20.29
CA ALA A 284 -17.94 8.82 -20.88
C ALA A 284 -16.73 8.02 -20.39
N PHE A 285 -16.92 6.94 -19.61
CA PHE A 285 -15.83 6.12 -19.07
C PHE A 285 -14.76 5.75 -20.11
N PRO A 286 -15.12 5.22 -21.33
CA PRO A 286 -14.09 4.84 -22.29
C PRO A 286 -13.21 6.02 -22.76
N GLU A 287 -13.79 7.20 -22.94
CA GLU A 287 -13.05 8.40 -23.32
C GLU A 287 -12.19 8.91 -22.14
N ARG A 288 -12.75 8.91 -20.92
CA ARG A 288 -12.08 9.39 -19.73
C ARG A 288 -10.91 8.53 -19.31
N PHE A 289 -11.07 7.21 -19.33
CA PHE A 289 -10.01 6.27 -18.96
C PHE A 289 -9.04 5.96 -20.08
N GLY A 290 -9.45 6.19 -21.35
CA GLY A 290 -8.66 5.84 -22.52
C GLY A 290 -8.71 4.34 -22.83
N THR A 291 -9.68 3.59 -22.24
CA THR A 291 -9.88 2.15 -22.47
C THR A 291 -11.36 1.79 -22.34
N GLY A 292 -11.78 0.70 -23.01
CA GLY A 292 -13.17 0.22 -23.02
C GLY A 292 -13.56 -0.61 -21.81
N TYR A 293 -14.82 -1.03 -21.76
CA TYR A 293 -15.34 -1.92 -20.71
C TYR A 293 -14.68 -3.30 -20.76
N ASP A 294 -14.19 -3.74 -21.91
CA ASP A 294 -13.42 -4.98 -22.13
C ASP A 294 -12.06 -5.00 -21.42
N ALA A 295 -11.61 -3.84 -20.93
CA ALA A 295 -10.44 -3.75 -20.05
C ALA A 295 -10.79 -3.98 -18.57
N ILE A 296 -12.07 -4.17 -18.23
CA ILE A 296 -12.52 -4.43 -16.85
C ILE A 296 -12.91 -5.91 -16.77
N GLU A 297 -12.37 -6.61 -15.75
CA GLU A 297 -12.56 -8.04 -15.54
C GLU A 297 -13.03 -8.31 -14.09
N LEU A 298 -14.16 -9.03 -13.91
CA LEU A 298 -14.54 -9.58 -12.61
C LEU A 298 -13.52 -10.61 -12.15
N VAL A 299 -12.94 -10.42 -10.96
CA VAL A 299 -11.82 -11.22 -10.46
C VAL A 299 -12.23 -12.68 -10.20
N ALA A 300 -13.37 -12.88 -9.53
CA ALA A 300 -13.83 -14.22 -9.16
C ALA A 300 -14.21 -15.07 -10.39
N GLU A 301 -14.91 -14.47 -11.34
CA GLU A 301 -15.45 -15.17 -12.51
C GLU A 301 -14.50 -15.14 -13.72
N ARG A 302 -13.46 -14.31 -13.67
CA ARG A 302 -12.54 -14.05 -14.78
C ARG A 302 -13.27 -13.61 -16.06
N HIS A 303 -14.33 -12.82 -15.86
CA HIS A 303 -15.22 -12.35 -16.89
C HIS A 303 -14.94 -10.89 -17.23
N ARG A 304 -14.69 -10.58 -18.51
CA ARG A 304 -14.54 -9.22 -19.02
C ARG A 304 -15.85 -8.67 -19.52
N PHE A 305 -16.15 -7.42 -19.16
CA PHE A 305 -17.40 -6.79 -19.56
C PHE A 305 -17.41 -6.44 -21.06
N GLY A 306 -18.49 -6.80 -21.75
CA GLY A 306 -18.68 -6.44 -23.15
C GLY A 306 -19.34 -5.06 -23.33
N SER A 307 -19.97 -4.51 -22.29
CA SER A 307 -20.72 -3.26 -22.36
C SER A 307 -20.90 -2.59 -21.00
N ARG A 308 -21.34 -1.31 -21.06
CA ARG A 308 -21.76 -0.57 -19.86
C ARG A 308 -22.94 -1.23 -19.14
N ASP A 309 -23.93 -1.71 -19.90
CA ASP A 309 -25.13 -2.29 -19.31
C ASP A 309 -24.82 -3.56 -18.50
N GLU A 310 -23.89 -4.37 -18.99
CA GLU A 310 -23.40 -5.55 -18.28
C GLU A 310 -22.67 -5.18 -16.98
N LEU A 311 -21.81 -4.15 -17.02
CA LEU A 311 -21.15 -3.64 -15.81
C LEU A 311 -22.16 -3.08 -14.80
N LEU A 312 -23.16 -2.33 -15.25
CA LEU A 312 -24.21 -1.81 -14.38
C LEU A 312 -25.07 -2.92 -13.75
N ALA A 313 -25.29 -4.02 -14.46
CA ALA A 313 -25.94 -5.20 -13.92
C ALA A 313 -25.12 -5.83 -12.79
N ALA A 314 -23.81 -5.98 -12.98
CA ALA A 314 -22.90 -6.47 -11.94
C ALA A 314 -22.85 -5.52 -10.71
N GLN A 315 -22.84 -4.20 -10.92
CA GLN A 315 -22.92 -3.21 -9.83
C GLN A 315 -24.23 -3.35 -9.01
N ALA A 316 -25.34 -3.65 -9.67
CA ALA A 316 -26.64 -3.81 -9.01
C ALA A 316 -26.70 -5.12 -8.20
N ASP A 317 -26.07 -6.16 -8.71
CA ASP A 317 -26.00 -7.47 -8.06
C ASP A 317 -25.10 -7.42 -6.83
N ASP A 318 -23.83 -7.20 -6.98
CA ASP A 318 -22.88 -7.04 -5.89
C ASP A 318 -21.87 -5.89 -6.12
N PRO A 319 -22.11 -4.69 -5.58
CA PRO A 319 -21.19 -3.56 -5.73
C PRO A 319 -19.84 -3.75 -5.04
N SER A 320 -19.69 -4.76 -4.17
CA SER A 320 -18.43 -5.08 -3.50
C SER A 320 -17.56 -6.05 -4.28
N ALA A 321 -18.06 -6.65 -5.37
CA ALA A 321 -17.30 -7.57 -6.20
C ALA A 321 -16.03 -6.89 -6.74
N LEU A 322 -14.90 -7.61 -6.63
CA LEU A 322 -13.60 -7.08 -7.07
C LEU A 322 -13.46 -7.19 -8.59
N VAL A 323 -12.91 -6.14 -9.19
CA VAL A 323 -12.56 -6.07 -10.61
C VAL A 323 -11.10 -5.73 -10.80
N LEU A 324 -10.50 -6.25 -11.88
CA LEU A 324 -9.27 -5.74 -12.47
C LEU A 324 -9.62 -4.67 -13.50
N ILE A 325 -8.76 -3.66 -13.63
CA ILE A 325 -8.83 -2.67 -14.70
C ILE A 325 -7.46 -2.54 -15.38
N HIS A 326 -7.37 -2.92 -16.64
CA HIS A 326 -6.17 -2.84 -17.46
C HIS A 326 -6.05 -1.44 -18.08
N PHE A 327 -5.54 -0.47 -17.30
CA PHE A 327 -5.48 0.95 -17.69
C PHE A 327 -4.26 1.30 -18.56
N LEU A 328 -3.18 0.50 -18.51
CA LEU A 328 -2.00 0.63 -19.36
C LEU A 328 -1.66 -0.71 -20.00
N ASP A 329 -1.65 -0.77 -21.32
CA ASP A 329 -1.15 -1.92 -22.09
C ASP A 329 0.39 -1.86 -22.18
N VAL A 330 1.05 -2.26 -21.11
CA VAL A 330 2.52 -2.20 -20.99
C VAL A 330 3.24 -3.29 -21.81
N ALA A 331 2.50 -4.31 -22.27
CA ALA A 331 3.06 -5.40 -23.06
C ALA A 331 3.20 -5.01 -24.54
N MET A 332 2.21 -4.31 -25.08
CA MET A 332 2.11 -4.02 -26.51
C MET A 332 2.37 -2.56 -26.86
N ASN A 333 2.37 -1.65 -25.86
CA ASN A 333 2.51 -0.21 -26.08
C ASN A 333 3.70 0.36 -25.28
N GLU A 334 4.76 0.76 -26.02
CA GLU A 334 5.97 1.36 -25.44
C GLU A 334 5.69 2.68 -24.72
N GLY A 335 4.73 3.49 -25.21
CA GLY A 335 4.31 4.72 -24.53
C GLY A 335 3.71 4.43 -23.15
N HIS A 336 2.84 3.43 -23.06
CA HIS A 336 2.27 3.00 -21.78
C HIS A 336 3.33 2.45 -20.83
N ARG A 337 4.33 1.72 -21.36
CA ARG A 337 5.48 1.26 -20.57
C ARG A 337 6.28 2.44 -20.02
N SER A 338 6.54 3.46 -20.83
CA SER A 338 7.23 4.68 -20.40
C SER A 338 6.48 5.42 -19.29
N LEU A 339 5.14 5.49 -19.36
CA LEU A 339 4.32 6.08 -18.31
C LEU A 339 4.42 5.28 -16.99
N LEU A 340 4.37 3.94 -17.07
CA LEU A 340 4.58 3.10 -15.90
C LEU A 340 5.98 3.33 -15.31
N ASP A 341 7.02 3.41 -16.15
CA ASP A 341 8.39 3.69 -15.71
C ASP A 341 8.50 5.05 -15.00
N THR A 342 7.89 6.10 -15.56
CA THR A 342 7.86 7.43 -14.94
C THR A 342 7.27 7.39 -13.53
N SER A 343 6.20 6.63 -13.31
CA SER A 343 5.54 6.53 -12.01
C SER A 343 6.33 5.68 -11.02
N VAL A 344 6.77 4.47 -11.42
CA VAL A 344 7.54 3.55 -10.57
C VAL A 344 8.89 4.14 -10.17
N MET A 345 9.56 4.84 -11.12
CA MET A 345 10.88 5.45 -10.89
C MET A 345 10.79 6.91 -10.43
N PHE A 346 9.61 7.42 -10.07
CA PHE A 346 9.47 8.79 -9.58
C PHE A 346 10.46 9.06 -8.44
N PRO A 347 11.30 10.14 -8.53
CA PRO A 347 12.31 10.44 -7.53
C PRO A 347 11.68 10.70 -6.14
N GLY A 348 12.14 9.97 -5.12
CA GLY A 348 11.59 10.06 -3.77
C GLY A 348 10.19 9.44 -3.61
N GLY A 349 9.65 8.78 -4.65
CA GLY A 349 8.43 7.98 -4.54
C GLY A 349 8.71 6.59 -3.95
N ALA A 350 7.77 6.08 -3.16
CA ALA A 350 7.81 4.73 -2.60
C ALA A 350 7.29 3.68 -3.59
N ILE A 351 7.67 2.43 -3.39
CA ILE A 351 6.96 1.27 -3.93
C ILE A 351 5.94 0.85 -2.88
N ALA A 352 4.70 0.61 -3.30
CA ALA A 352 3.65 0.04 -2.48
C ALA A 352 2.86 -0.98 -3.30
N SER A 353 2.15 -1.90 -2.64
CA SER A 353 1.51 -2.99 -3.38
C SER A 353 0.11 -2.66 -3.85
N ASP A 354 -0.63 -1.87 -3.08
CA ASP A 354 -2.08 -1.72 -3.23
C ASP A 354 -2.76 -3.11 -3.23
N ALA A 355 -2.25 -3.99 -2.33
CA ALA A 355 -2.70 -5.37 -2.19
C ALA A 355 -4.18 -5.39 -1.78
N ILE A 356 -4.95 -6.25 -2.45
CA ILE A 356 -6.38 -6.42 -2.17
C ILE A 356 -6.64 -7.74 -1.43
N PRO A 357 -7.79 -7.88 -0.75
CA PRO A 357 -8.17 -9.12 -0.08
C PRO A 357 -8.19 -10.32 -1.03
N TRP A 358 -7.92 -11.51 -0.48
CA TRP A 358 -8.10 -12.77 -1.18
C TRP A 358 -9.58 -13.12 -1.26
N THR A 359 -10.04 -13.46 -2.45
CA THR A 359 -11.42 -13.82 -2.74
C THR A 359 -11.46 -15.24 -3.30
N LEU A 360 -12.45 -16.04 -2.93
CA LEU A 360 -12.69 -17.37 -3.49
C LEU A 360 -13.50 -17.27 -4.80
N ALA A 361 -13.56 -18.37 -5.55
CA ALA A 361 -14.29 -18.43 -6.82
C ALA A 361 -15.80 -18.14 -6.68
N ASP A 362 -16.38 -18.25 -5.49
CA ASP A 362 -17.76 -17.88 -5.21
C ASP A 362 -17.96 -16.38 -4.91
N GLY A 363 -16.91 -15.58 -5.02
CA GLY A 363 -16.92 -14.14 -4.75
C GLY A 363 -16.75 -13.77 -3.27
N THR A 364 -16.68 -14.74 -2.35
CA THR A 364 -16.55 -14.44 -0.92
C THR A 364 -15.11 -14.12 -0.54
N THR A 365 -14.90 -13.17 0.38
CA THR A 365 -13.57 -12.88 0.94
C THR A 365 -13.06 -14.07 1.75
N TYR A 366 -11.86 -14.55 1.43
CA TYR A 366 -11.21 -15.64 2.16
C TYR A 366 -10.76 -15.19 3.55
N ARG A 367 -11.35 -15.78 4.58
CA ARG A 367 -11.07 -15.48 6.00
C ARG A 367 -10.34 -16.63 6.72
N GLY A 368 -9.95 -17.68 5.99
CA GLY A 368 -9.21 -18.80 6.55
C GLY A 368 -7.73 -18.48 6.79
N THR A 369 -7.03 -19.44 7.41
CA THR A 369 -5.58 -19.34 7.70
C THR A 369 -4.77 -20.48 7.10
N ALA A 370 -5.33 -21.21 6.12
CA ALA A 370 -4.62 -22.29 5.46
C ALA A 370 -3.37 -21.77 4.70
N TRP A 371 -2.35 -22.61 4.64
CA TRP A 371 -1.18 -22.41 3.83
C TRP A 371 -0.74 -23.73 3.17
N PRO A 372 -0.51 -23.76 1.86
CA PRO A 372 -0.74 -22.68 0.89
C PRO A 372 -2.17 -22.15 0.88
N LEU A 373 -2.38 -20.99 0.24
CA LEU A 373 -3.72 -20.50 -0.05
C LEU A 373 -4.53 -21.55 -0.84
N PRO A 374 -5.87 -21.57 -0.73
CA PRO A 374 -6.71 -22.41 -1.59
C PRO A 374 -6.41 -22.18 -3.06
N ASP A 375 -6.50 -23.26 -3.87
CA ASP A 375 -6.17 -23.19 -5.31
C ASP A 375 -7.10 -22.21 -6.08
N ASP A 376 -8.31 -22.01 -5.61
CA ASP A 376 -9.31 -21.10 -6.15
C ASP A 376 -9.25 -19.68 -5.56
N ALA A 377 -8.29 -19.41 -4.67
CA ALA A 377 -8.12 -18.07 -4.14
C ALA A 377 -7.52 -17.14 -5.21
N VAL A 378 -8.25 -16.05 -5.48
CA VAL A 378 -7.88 -15.02 -6.45
C VAL A 378 -7.74 -13.66 -5.77
N SER A 379 -6.97 -12.77 -6.38
CA SER A 379 -6.73 -11.41 -5.93
C SER A 379 -6.22 -10.58 -7.12
N HIS A 380 -5.12 -9.87 -6.95
CA HIS A 380 -4.31 -9.28 -8.01
C HIS A 380 -2.86 -9.78 -7.86
N PRO A 381 -2.08 -10.02 -8.91
CA PRO A 381 -0.67 -10.42 -8.78
C PRO A 381 0.16 -9.52 -7.86
N ARG A 382 -0.19 -8.23 -7.76
CA ARG A 382 0.46 -7.27 -6.86
C ARG A 382 0.34 -7.62 -5.38
N SER A 383 -0.69 -8.39 -4.98
CA SER A 383 -0.86 -8.87 -3.61
C SER A 383 0.17 -9.94 -3.20
N SER A 384 0.92 -10.47 -4.17
CA SER A 384 1.90 -11.55 -3.98
C SER A 384 3.31 -11.18 -4.41
N GLY A 385 3.49 -10.20 -5.33
CA GLY A 385 4.78 -10.00 -5.96
C GLY A 385 4.98 -8.57 -6.49
N THR A 386 4.80 -7.56 -5.66
CA THR A 386 5.07 -6.16 -6.01
C THR A 386 6.56 -5.81 -5.85
N PHE A 387 7.12 -6.08 -4.68
CA PHE A 387 8.49 -5.69 -4.35
C PHE A 387 9.51 -6.54 -5.08
N THR A 388 9.31 -7.84 -5.14
CA THR A 388 10.16 -8.76 -5.91
C THR A 388 10.10 -8.47 -7.40
N LYS A 389 8.92 -8.19 -7.97
CA LYS A 389 8.79 -7.75 -9.37
C LYS A 389 9.57 -6.47 -9.64
N TYR A 390 9.42 -5.46 -8.78
CA TYR A 390 10.14 -4.19 -8.91
C TYR A 390 11.65 -4.41 -8.89
N LEU A 391 12.17 -5.15 -7.89
CA LEU A 391 13.60 -5.42 -7.75
C LEU A 391 14.14 -6.28 -8.91
N ARG A 392 13.37 -7.26 -9.40
CA ARG A 392 13.74 -8.06 -10.55
C ARG A 392 13.75 -7.24 -11.84
N GLU A 393 12.62 -6.65 -12.20
CA GLU A 393 12.44 -6.04 -13.52
C GLU A 393 13.18 -4.70 -13.65
N TRP A 394 12.96 -3.74 -12.72
CA TRP A 394 13.56 -2.41 -12.82
C TRP A 394 15.01 -2.36 -12.34
N VAL A 395 15.34 -3.06 -11.26
CA VAL A 395 16.67 -2.94 -10.65
C VAL A 395 17.65 -3.93 -11.27
N ARG A 396 17.33 -5.24 -11.29
CA ARG A 396 18.27 -6.27 -11.76
C ARG A 396 18.33 -6.36 -13.29
N GLU A 397 17.19 -6.56 -13.96
CA GLU A 397 17.15 -6.85 -15.39
C GLU A 397 17.36 -5.59 -16.24
N ARG A 398 16.67 -4.51 -15.92
CA ARG A 398 16.70 -3.25 -16.69
C ARG A 398 17.74 -2.27 -16.17
N GLN A 399 18.28 -2.45 -14.98
CA GLN A 399 19.33 -1.63 -14.36
C GLN A 399 18.99 -0.12 -14.36
N THR A 400 17.72 0.22 -14.07
CA THR A 400 17.25 1.62 -14.06
C THR A 400 17.79 2.42 -12.88
N CYS A 401 18.23 1.75 -11.82
CA CYS A 401 18.91 2.34 -10.66
C CYS A 401 19.82 1.30 -10.00
N SER A 402 20.66 1.75 -9.06
CA SER A 402 21.45 0.84 -8.22
C SER A 402 20.59 0.02 -7.28
N LEU A 403 21.10 -1.12 -6.80
CA LEU A 403 20.35 -1.96 -5.84
C LEU A 403 20.03 -1.20 -4.55
N ILE A 404 20.97 -0.40 -4.03
CA ILE A 404 20.74 0.39 -2.82
C ILE A 404 19.64 1.45 -3.01
N ASP A 405 19.58 2.11 -4.17
CA ASP A 405 18.52 3.07 -4.50
C ASP A 405 17.17 2.35 -4.69
N GLY A 406 17.19 1.17 -5.31
CA GLY A 406 16.00 0.32 -5.43
C GLY A 406 15.45 -0.10 -4.07
N LEU A 407 16.31 -0.56 -3.18
CA LEU A 407 15.95 -0.91 -1.81
C LEU A 407 15.44 0.31 -1.03
N ALA A 408 15.98 1.50 -1.25
CA ALA A 408 15.49 2.71 -0.59
C ALA A 408 14.01 2.97 -0.88
N LYS A 409 13.53 2.70 -2.10
CA LYS A 409 12.10 2.87 -2.47
C LYS A 409 11.18 1.87 -1.77
N CYS A 410 11.71 0.73 -1.34
CA CYS A 410 10.98 -0.31 -0.63
C CYS A 410 11.08 -0.19 0.91
N THR A 411 12.02 0.61 1.44
CA THR A 411 12.40 0.60 2.86
C THR A 411 12.46 2.00 3.46
N LEU A 412 13.52 2.75 3.18
CA LEU A 412 13.83 4.04 3.78
C LEU A 412 12.85 5.14 3.37
N ILE A 413 12.45 5.19 2.09
CA ILE A 413 11.53 6.22 1.59
C ILE A 413 10.16 6.09 2.26
N PRO A 414 9.48 4.91 2.27
CA PRO A 414 8.22 4.76 2.99
C PRO A 414 8.36 5.02 4.51
N ALA A 415 9.48 4.63 5.15
CA ALA A 415 9.73 4.99 6.55
C ALA A 415 9.75 6.50 6.74
N ARG A 416 10.51 7.24 5.92
CA ARG A 416 10.64 8.71 6.01
C ARG A 416 9.36 9.47 5.73
N ILE A 417 8.46 8.95 4.92
CA ILE A 417 7.11 9.53 4.71
C ILE A 417 6.34 9.54 6.03
N LEU A 418 6.49 8.52 6.86
CA LEU A 418 5.73 8.34 8.11
C LEU A 418 6.42 8.86 9.36
N GLU A 419 7.75 8.94 9.41
CA GLU A 419 8.54 9.36 10.58
C GLU A 419 8.02 10.63 11.27
N PRO A 420 7.63 11.69 10.55
CA PRO A 420 7.20 12.93 11.21
C PRO A 420 5.98 12.77 12.11
N SER A 421 5.11 11.80 11.81
CA SER A 421 3.87 11.54 12.56
C SER A 421 3.88 10.25 13.36
N THR A 422 4.77 9.31 13.03
CA THR A 422 4.77 7.95 13.56
C THR A 422 6.17 7.56 14.04
N PRO A 423 6.54 7.89 15.30
CA PRO A 423 7.92 7.72 15.80
C PRO A 423 8.46 6.29 15.71
N ALA A 424 7.60 5.26 15.70
CA ALA A 424 8.03 3.88 15.51
C ALA A 424 8.78 3.69 14.17
N MET A 425 8.47 4.49 13.17
CA MET A 425 9.10 4.42 11.84
C MET A 425 10.57 4.89 11.83
N LEU A 426 11.01 5.64 12.83
CA LEU A 426 12.42 6.00 13.04
C LEU A 426 13.34 4.77 13.24
N LYS A 427 12.76 3.60 13.55
CA LYS A 427 13.49 2.35 13.75
C LYS A 427 13.32 1.35 12.62
N LYS A 428 12.50 1.66 11.62
CA LYS A 428 12.15 0.77 10.50
C LYS A 428 12.75 1.23 9.17
N GLY A 429 12.86 0.32 8.22
CA GLY A 429 13.36 0.62 6.88
C GLY A 429 14.86 0.92 6.80
N ARG A 430 15.63 0.56 7.82
CA ARG A 430 17.06 0.77 7.96
C ARG A 430 17.75 -0.35 8.71
N LEU A 431 19.06 -0.48 8.51
CA LEU A 431 19.92 -1.37 9.30
C LEU A 431 20.94 -0.52 10.05
N GLY A 432 20.84 -0.51 11.37
CA GLY A 432 21.77 0.22 12.22
C GLY A 432 21.53 -0.07 13.69
N PRO A 433 22.51 0.19 14.58
CA PRO A 433 22.31 -0.01 16.01
C PRO A 433 21.09 0.77 16.53
N GLY A 434 20.18 0.07 17.19
CA GLY A 434 18.92 0.62 17.71
C GLY A 434 17.73 0.51 16.75
N ALA A 435 17.92 0.12 15.49
CA ALA A 435 16.82 -0.19 14.58
C ALA A 435 16.13 -1.52 14.97
N ASP A 436 14.86 -1.64 14.65
CA ASP A 436 14.13 -2.90 14.80
C ASP A 436 14.77 -3.97 13.89
N ALA A 437 14.84 -5.20 14.39
CA ALA A 437 15.38 -6.31 13.60
C ALA A 437 14.34 -6.85 12.59
N ASP A 438 13.82 -5.94 11.76
CA ASP A 438 12.99 -6.23 10.61
C ASP A 438 13.93 -6.37 9.40
N ILE A 439 14.24 -7.59 9.01
CA ILE A 439 15.34 -7.89 8.07
C ILE A 439 14.86 -8.89 7.02
N VAL A 440 15.14 -8.58 5.76
CA VAL A 440 15.00 -9.53 4.66
C VAL A 440 16.37 -10.03 4.20
N VAL A 441 16.52 -11.34 4.07
CA VAL A 441 17.72 -12.00 3.52
C VAL A 441 17.30 -12.73 2.26
N PHE A 442 17.87 -12.38 1.11
CA PHE A 442 17.43 -12.91 -0.17
C PHE A 442 18.58 -13.19 -1.13
N ASP A 443 18.35 -14.14 -2.03
CA ASP A 443 19.20 -14.41 -3.18
C ASP A 443 18.80 -13.45 -4.31
N TYR A 444 19.66 -12.46 -4.60
CA TYR A 444 19.36 -11.43 -5.57
C TYR A 444 19.17 -11.97 -6.99
N GLU A 445 19.93 -13.00 -7.37
CA GLU A 445 19.82 -13.58 -8.70
C GLU A 445 18.57 -14.47 -8.86
N ALA A 446 18.13 -15.10 -7.76
CA ALA A 446 16.93 -15.94 -7.75
C ALA A 446 15.64 -15.18 -7.41
N LEU A 447 15.73 -13.90 -6.97
CA LEU A 447 14.58 -13.13 -6.56
C LEU A 447 13.62 -12.91 -7.73
N THR A 448 12.37 -13.42 -7.60
CA THR A 448 11.37 -13.33 -8.67
C THR A 448 9.94 -13.40 -8.15
N ASP A 449 9.07 -12.58 -8.74
CA ASP A 449 7.62 -12.72 -8.64
C ASP A 449 7.14 -13.95 -9.42
N ARG A 450 6.18 -14.67 -8.87
CA ARG A 450 5.59 -15.87 -9.48
C ARG A 450 4.13 -15.71 -9.84
N ALA A 451 3.47 -14.74 -9.20
CA ALA A 451 2.08 -14.45 -9.48
C ALA A 451 1.91 -13.75 -10.83
N ASP A 452 0.94 -14.20 -11.57
CA ASP A 452 0.45 -13.59 -12.80
C ASP A 452 -1.09 -13.52 -12.78
N PHE A 453 -1.71 -12.97 -13.82
CA PHE A 453 -3.17 -12.86 -13.91
C PHE A 453 -3.89 -14.21 -14.08
N HIS A 454 -3.17 -15.33 -14.27
CA HIS A 454 -3.72 -16.68 -14.34
C HIS A 454 -3.58 -17.42 -13.00
N ALA A 455 -2.52 -17.14 -12.24
CA ALA A 455 -2.18 -17.80 -10.98
C ALA A 455 -1.71 -16.76 -9.95
N MET A 456 -2.69 -16.01 -9.41
CA MET A 456 -2.44 -14.86 -8.53
C MET A 456 -1.94 -15.26 -7.13
N ASN A 457 -2.27 -16.48 -6.68
CA ASN A 457 -1.95 -17.04 -5.37
C ASN A 457 -0.57 -17.73 -5.29
N ARG A 458 0.34 -17.37 -6.18
CA ARG A 458 1.72 -17.88 -6.15
C ARG A 458 2.62 -16.91 -5.39
N ALA A 459 3.25 -17.42 -4.33
CA ALA A 459 4.22 -16.66 -3.56
C ALA A 459 5.49 -16.38 -4.39
N SER A 460 6.12 -15.23 -4.15
CA SER A 460 7.41 -14.89 -4.71
C SER A 460 8.52 -15.84 -4.24
N GLU A 461 9.59 -15.94 -5.00
CA GLU A 461 10.76 -16.78 -4.70
C GLU A 461 12.02 -15.93 -4.54
N GLY A 462 13.02 -16.47 -3.84
CA GLY A 462 14.32 -15.84 -3.63
C GLY A 462 14.52 -15.28 -2.23
N VAL A 463 13.46 -14.99 -1.46
CA VAL A 463 13.55 -14.67 -0.03
C VAL A 463 13.93 -15.93 0.72
N ARG A 464 15.10 -15.94 1.38
CA ARG A 464 15.65 -17.07 2.12
C ARG A 464 15.32 -17.02 3.60
N HIS A 465 15.40 -15.80 4.20
CA HIS A 465 14.97 -15.56 5.58
C HIS A 465 14.26 -14.20 5.65
N LEU A 466 13.24 -14.15 6.48
CA LEU A 466 12.55 -12.92 6.84
C LEU A 466 12.43 -12.86 8.36
N LEU A 467 12.90 -11.78 8.94
CA LEU A 467 12.82 -11.52 10.37
C LEU A 467 11.90 -10.32 10.61
N VAL A 468 10.97 -10.47 11.55
CA VAL A 468 10.11 -9.38 12.05
C VAL A 468 10.37 -9.25 13.55
N GLY A 469 10.92 -8.10 13.97
CA GLY A 469 11.35 -7.91 15.35
C GLY A 469 12.34 -8.96 15.83
N GLY A 470 13.18 -9.50 14.94
CA GLY A 470 14.19 -10.54 15.22
C GLY A 470 13.65 -11.97 15.24
N GLU A 471 12.35 -12.20 15.11
CA GLU A 471 11.74 -13.52 15.01
C GLU A 471 11.62 -13.97 13.55
N ARG A 472 11.87 -15.25 13.29
CA ARG A 472 11.81 -15.82 11.93
C ARG A 472 10.37 -15.99 11.47
N VAL A 473 10.05 -15.39 10.32
CA VAL A 473 8.80 -15.60 9.59
C VAL A 473 9.03 -16.51 8.37
N ILE A 474 10.17 -16.31 7.69
CA ILE A 474 10.65 -17.23 6.65
C ILE A 474 12.01 -17.74 7.07
N GLU A 475 12.22 -19.06 6.96
CA GLU A 475 13.47 -19.74 7.24
C GLU A 475 13.81 -20.70 6.09
N HIS A 476 15.01 -20.56 5.51
CA HIS A 476 15.47 -21.35 4.34
C HIS A 476 14.49 -21.36 3.16
N GLY A 477 13.75 -20.25 2.95
CA GLY A 477 12.74 -20.12 1.90
C GLY A 477 11.39 -20.79 2.22
N GLY A 478 11.22 -21.31 3.43
CA GLY A 478 9.97 -21.87 3.93
C GLY A 478 9.30 -20.99 4.97
N LEU A 479 7.95 -20.98 5.00
CA LEU A 479 7.16 -20.25 5.99
C LEU A 479 7.24 -20.94 7.37
N VAL A 480 7.52 -20.17 8.42
CA VAL A 480 7.33 -20.58 9.81
C VAL A 480 5.85 -20.37 10.17
N LEU A 481 5.05 -21.42 10.02
CA LEU A 481 3.58 -21.35 9.96
C LEU A 481 2.93 -20.69 11.17
N ASP A 482 3.48 -20.91 12.37
CA ASP A 482 2.92 -20.40 13.62
C ASP A 482 3.51 -19.05 14.05
N ALA A 483 4.46 -18.50 13.28
CA ALA A 483 5.06 -17.21 13.60
C ALA A 483 4.03 -16.06 13.52
N ARG A 484 3.94 -15.27 14.59
CA ARG A 484 3.06 -14.10 14.74
C ARG A 484 3.79 -12.95 15.45
N PRO A 485 4.99 -12.57 15.00
CA PRO A 485 5.78 -11.55 15.67
C PRO A 485 5.31 -10.12 15.41
N GLY A 486 4.34 -9.93 14.53
CA GLY A 486 3.87 -8.62 14.09
C GLY A 486 3.40 -7.73 15.23
N ARG A 487 3.86 -6.50 15.23
CA ARG A 487 3.57 -5.49 16.25
C ARG A 487 2.82 -4.31 15.65
N PRO A 488 1.96 -3.64 16.44
CA PRO A 488 1.25 -2.47 15.98
C PRO A 488 2.20 -1.29 15.73
N VAL A 489 2.08 -0.67 14.58
CA VAL A 489 2.64 0.64 14.27
C VAL A 489 1.53 1.66 14.47
N ARG A 490 1.70 2.57 15.41
CA ARG A 490 0.69 3.57 15.78
C ARG A 490 1.31 4.96 15.82
N ARG A 491 0.50 5.95 15.49
CA ARG A 491 0.83 7.34 15.78
C ARG A 491 0.82 7.56 17.29
N SER A 492 1.80 8.32 17.79
CA SER A 492 1.74 8.81 19.16
C SER A 492 0.79 10.00 19.22
N TYR A 493 -0.20 9.93 20.10
CA TYR A 493 -1.00 11.11 20.42
C TYR A 493 -0.16 12.07 21.28
N ARG A 494 -0.16 13.34 20.92
CA ARG A 494 0.49 14.43 21.69
C ARG A 494 -0.57 15.30 22.32
#